data_409bb9472a26db2eb4820ea9986ed3d2
#
_entry.id   409bb9472a26db2eb4820ea9986ed3d2
#
_cell.length_a   1.000
_cell.length_b   1.000
_cell.length_c   1.000
_cell.angle_alpha   90.00
_cell.angle_beta   90.00
_cell.angle_gamma   90.00
#
_symmetry.space_group_name_H-M   'P 1'
#
loop_
_entity.id
_entity.type
_entity.pdbx_description
1 polymer ?
#
loop_
_entity_poly.entity_id
_entity_poly.type
_entity_poly.pdbx_seq_one_letter_code
_entity_poly.pdbx_strand_id
1 'polypeptide(L)'
;TEAFLGVLIFNLFFDRYRGKECGVTSILRYPLRLLSVQQVQRLANVLAQAELIRRSDATISGTEEFSLGYFVGDANTPNKIEKKDVVKYRTSSQAAMDEERIIDICPFCGKQTVHLKFDEDSYRLVHYCEDVECPSNGVLPIYMVDYEIYRYLPSAIISTVDKLAILGNNPSFRNILSGASHKCPKHGFTSTTKCMVDREFCNIEASDFEEVEMYDPAPTLFIQDELHLIRESLGTYASHYESFIDYFVKNVSPSRRPIKTIGATATISSYATQIAQLYSKDPIRFPCASPDLKRNFYSYIEEDDTQRLIMGYAPYG
;
A
#
# COMPACT_ATOMS: atom_id res chain seq x y z
N THR A 1 -12.88 -8.98 -0.17
CA THR A 1 -11.52 -8.61 0.32
C THR A 1 -10.51 -9.71 0.01
N GLU A 2 -10.80 -11.01 0.29
CA GLU A 2 -9.87 -12.14 0.06
C GLU A 2 -9.42 -12.25 -1.39
N ALA A 3 -10.33 -12.05 -2.36
CA ALA A 3 -9.98 -12.06 -3.77
C ALA A 3 -8.95 -10.97 -4.12
N PHE A 4 -9.04 -9.80 -3.51
CA PHE A 4 -8.04 -8.72 -3.69
C PHE A 4 -6.68 -9.08 -3.12
N LEU A 5 -6.67 -9.70 -1.92
CA LEU A 5 -5.44 -10.18 -1.30
C LEU A 5 -4.79 -11.26 -2.18
N GLY A 6 -5.58 -12.20 -2.72
CA GLY A 6 -5.09 -13.22 -3.65
C GLY A 6 -4.46 -12.62 -4.91
N VAL A 7 -5.13 -11.65 -5.55
CA VAL A 7 -4.61 -10.96 -6.74
C VAL A 7 -3.35 -10.16 -6.39
N LEU A 8 -3.32 -9.48 -5.24
CA LEU A 8 -2.15 -8.75 -4.78
C LEU A 8 -0.94 -9.67 -4.63
N ILE A 9 -1.10 -10.78 -3.89
CA ILE A 9 0.00 -11.73 -3.64
C ILE A 9 0.49 -12.34 -4.96
N PHE A 10 -0.44 -12.78 -5.83
CA PHE A 10 -0.06 -13.26 -7.15
C PHE A 10 0.79 -12.22 -7.91
N ASN A 11 0.37 -10.96 -7.88
CA ASN A 11 1.07 -9.90 -8.60
C ASN A 11 2.43 -9.57 -7.99
N LEU A 12 2.58 -9.65 -6.66
CA LEU A 12 3.87 -9.49 -5.98
C LEU A 12 4.89 -10.55 -6.43
N PHE A 13 4.51 -11.82 -6.40
CA PHE A 13 5.37 -12.90 -6.86
C PHE A 13 5.65 -12.80 -8.36
N PHE A 14 4.63 -12.52 -9.16
CA PHE A 14 4.77 -12.35 -10.61
C PHE A 14 5.78 -11.23 -10.94
N ASP A 15 5.71 -10.09 -10.23
CA ASP A 15 6.66 -8.99 -10.41
C ASP A 15 8.09 -9.42 -10.05
N ARG A 16 8.30 -10.17 -8.96
CA ARG A 16 9.63 -10.68 -8.59
C ARG A 16 10.18 -11.65 -9.65
N TYR A 17 9.39 -12.62 -10.10
CA TYR A 17 9.81 -13.59 -11.10
C TYR A 17 10.11 -12.98 -12.48
N ARG A 18 9.50 -11.86 -12.84
CA ARG A 18 9.79 -11.15 -14.08
C ARG A 18 10.95 -10.15 -13.98
N GLY A 19 11.61 -10.04 -12.83
CA GLY A 19 12.81 -9.22 -12.61
C GLY A 19 12.57 -7.87 -11.96
N LYS A 20 11.36 -7.54 -11.45
CA LYS A 20 11.13 -6.37 -10.62
C LYS A 20 11.60 -6.65 -9.19
N GLU A 21 12.86 -6.38 -8.91
CA GLU A 21 13.51 -6.73 -7.65
C GLU A 21 13.10 -5.83 -6.48
N CYS A 22 12.67 -4.59 -6.74
CA CYS A 22 12.29 -3.59 -5.75
C CYS A 22 11.19 -2.66 -6.27
N GLY A 23 10.73 -1.76 -5.41
CA GLY A 23 9.74 -0.75 -5.76
C GLY A 23 8.29 -1.19 -5.54
N VAL A 24 7.38 -0.23 -5.69
CA VAL A 24 5.96 -0.43 -5.42
C VAL A 24 5.33 -1.30 -6.48
N THR A 25 4.71 -2.40 -6.06
CA THR A 25 3.95 -3.30 -6.95
C THR A 25 2.47 -2.92 -6.97
N SER A 26 1.87 -2.67 -5.80
CA SER A 26 0.42 -2.43 -5.72
C SER A 26 0.07 -1.28 -4.80
N ILE A 27 -1.00 -0.55 -5.17
CA ILE A 27 -1.63 0.44 -4.30
C ILE A 27 -3.11 0.06 -4.13
N LEU A 28 -3.50 -0.20 -2.87
CA LEU A 28 -4.88 -0.47 -2.47
C LEU A 28 -5.48 0.83 -1.93
N ARG A 29 -6.57 1.27 -2.53
CA ARG A 29 -7.22 2.55 -2.21
C ARG A 29 -8.58 2.35 -1.61
N TYR A 30 -8.79 3.00 -0.47
CA TYR A 30 -10.05 3.00 0.25
C TYR A 30 -10.61 4.43 0.30
N PRO A 31 -11.91 4.65 0.11
CA PRO A 31 -12.48 6.00 0.15
C PRO A 31 -12.56 6.55 1.58
N LEU A 32 -12.60 5.68 2.58
CA LEU A 32 -12.73 6.04 3.99
C LEU A 32 -11.55 5.48 4.81
N ARG A 33 -11.01 6.31 5.70
CA ARG A 33 -9.87 5.96 6.59
C ARG A 33 -10.16 4.77 7.50
N LEU A 34 -11.37 4.66 8.05
CA LEU A 34 -11.75 3.55 8.92
C LEU A 34 -11.65 2.18 8.22
N LEU A 35 -11.98 2.12 6.93
CA LEU A 35 -11.82 0.91 6.14
C LEU A 35 -10.34 0.55 5.96
N SER A 36 -9.47 1.54 5.78
CA SER A 36 -8.03 1.29 5.64
C SER A 36 -7.40 0.72 6.91
N VAL A 37 -7.77 1.23 8.10
CA VAL A 37 -7.27 0.73 9.39
C VAL A 37 -7.59 -0.75 9.59
N GLN A 38 -8.83 -1.16 9.29
CA GLN A 38 -9.25 -2.57 9.43
C GLN A 38 -8.49 -3.51 8.49
N GLN A 39 -8.00 -3.01 7.35
CA GLN A 39 -7.30 -3.81 6.36
C GLN A 39 -5.78 -3.91 6.62
N VAL A 40 -5.19 -3.00 7.41
CA VAL A 40 -3.73 -2.98 7.67
C VAL A 40 -3.26 -4.30 8.27
N GLN A 41 -3.86 -4.74 9.38
CA GLN A 41 -3.47 -5.99 10.05
C GLN A 41 -3.66 -7.20 9.13
N ARG A 42 -4.76 -7.26 8.37
CA ARG A 42 -5.04 -8.36 7.45
C ARG A 42 -4.00 -8.44 6.34
N LEU A 43 -3.69 -7.28 5.74
CA LEU A 43 -2.69 -7.22 4.68
C LEU A 43 -1.30 -7.50 5.22
N ALA A 44 -0.93 -6.98 6.40
CA ALA A 44 0.34 -7.29 7.04
C ALA A 44 0.52 -8.80 7.28
N ASN A 45 -0.54 -9.48 7.76
CA ASN A 45 -0.50 -10.93 7.98
C ASN A 45 -0.25 -11.72 6.67
N VAL A 46 -0.94 -11.34 5.59
CA VAL A 46 -0.79 -12.02 4.29
C VAL A 46 0.59 -11.73 3.68
N LEU A 47 1.07 -10.48 3.78
CA LEU A 47 2.42 -10.12 3.30
C LEU A 47 3.54 -10.82 4.07
N ALA A 48 3.38 -10.97 5.40
CA ALA A 48 4.37 -11.68 6.21
C ALA A 48 4.51 -13.16 5.80
N GLN A 49 3.39 -13.85 5.53
CA GLN A 49 3.43 -15.22 5.03
C GLN A 49 4.02 -15.30 3.62
N ALA A 50 3.68 -14.37 2.74
CA ALA A 50 4.30 -14.26 1.42
C ALA A 50 5.81 -14.01 1.51
N GLU A 51 6.25 -13.19 2.47
CA GLU A 51 7.67 -12.90 2.70
C GLU A 51 8.44 -14.15 3.16
N LEU A 52 7.86 -14.97 4.03
CA LEU A 52 8.49 -16.25 4.43
C LEU A 52 8.68 -17.18 3.21
N ILE A 53 7.68 -17.23 2.32
CA ILE A 53 7.79 -18.00 1.07
C ILE A 53 8.88 -17.39 0.17
N ARG A 54 8.91 -16.06 -0.02
CA ARG A 54 9.94 -15.37 -0.82
C ARG A 54 11.35 -15.69 -0.31
N ARG A 55 11.56 -15.62 1.02
CA ARG A 55 12.86 -15.93 1.64
C ARG A 55 13.31 -17.36 1.39
N SER A 56 12.38 -18.29 1.25
CA SER A 56 12.68 -19.72 1.00
C SER A 56 12.90 -20.06 -0.48
N ASP A 57 12.52 -19.17 -1.39
CA ASP A 57 12.63 -19.39 -2.84
C ASP A 57 13.97 -18.85 -3.36
N ALA A 58 14.85 -19.74 -3.78
CA ALA A 58 16.20 -19.39 -4.27
C ALA A 58 16.19 -18.43 -5.47
N THR A 59 15.11 -18.40 -6.26
CA THR A 59 15.01 -17.55 -7.45
C THR A 59 14.80 -16.07 -7.08
N ILE A 60 14.07 -15.80 -6.00
CA ILE A 60 13.64 -14.44 -5.64
C ILE A 60 14.08 -14.00 -4.24
N SER A 61 14.76 -14.87 -3.48
CA SER A 61 15.23 -14.56 -2.12
C SER A 61 16.18 -13.36 -2.04
N GLY A 62 16.94 -13.09 -3.11
CA GLY A 62 17.84 -11.94 -3.21
C GLY A 62 17.15 -10.60 -3.50
N THR A 63 15.84 -10.60 -3.81
CA THR A 63 15.10 -9.36 -4.07
C THR A 63 14.70 -8.65 -2.77
N GLU A 64 14.29 -7.37 -2.86
CA GLU A 64 13.77 -6.62 -1.69
C GLU A 64 12.56 -7.34 -1.05
N GLU A 65 12.47 -7.26 0.27
CA GLU A 65 11.39 -7.89 1.06
C GLU A 65 10.00 -7.37 0.69
N PHE A 66 8.99 -8.22 0.86
CA PHE A 66 7.61 -7.77 0.76
C PHE A 66 7.25 -6.91 1.96
N SER A 67 6.84 -5.69 1.70
CA SER A 67 6.64 -4.66 2.71
C SER A 67 5.34 -3.89 2.51
N LEU A 68 4.86 -3.29 3.58
CA LEU A 68 3.60 -2.56 3.64
C LEU A 68 3.83 -1.07 3.91
N GLY A 69 3.28 -0.20 3.07
CA GLY A 69 3.13 1.22 3.32
C GLY A 69 1.71 1.56 3.76
N TYR A 70 1.57 2.32 4.84
CA TYR A 70 0.29 2.87 5.28
C TYR A 70 0.24 4.36 5.00
N PHE A 71 -0.33 4.72 3.85
CA PHE A 71 -0.32 6.05 3.25
C PHE A 71 -1.67 6.74 3.37
N VAL A 72 -1.92 7.33 4.53
CA VAL A 72 -3.19 7.99 4.89
C VAL A 72 -2.97 9.42 5.34
N GLY A 73 -4.04 10.19 5.60
CA GLY A 73 -3.90 11.59 6.01
C GLY A 73 -3.18 11.78 7.36
N ASP A 74 -2.55 12.93 7.52
CA ASP A 74 -1.70 13.36 8.64
C ASP A 74 -2.35 13.31 10.04
N ALA A 75 -3.67 13.22 10.10
CA ALA A 75 -4.37 13.01 11.36
C ALA A 75 -4.09 11.63 12.02
N ASN A 76 -3.56 10.66 11.25
CA ASN A 76 -3.31 9.30 11.73
C ASN A 76 -1.83 8.92 11.71
N THR A 77 -1.06 9.46 10.76
CA THR A 77 0.36 9.14 10.60
C THR A 77 1.14 10.39 10.19
N PRO A 78 2.37 10.59 10.68
CA PRO A 78 3.17 11.75 10.31
C PRO A 78 3.48 11.77 8.80
N ASN A 79 3.41 12.94 8.17
CA ASN A 79 3.90 13.08 6.80
C ASN A 79 5.44 12.99 6.75
N LYS A 80 6.11 13.66 7.70
CA LYS A 80 7.57 13.70 7.82
C LYS A 80 7.95 13.75 9.31
N ILE A 81 9.07 13.14 9.68
CA ILE A 81 9.67 13.31 11.00
C ILE A 81 10.50 14.61 10.98
N GLU A 82 10.08 15.59 11.76
CA GLU A 82 10.78 16.86 11.92
C GLU A 82 11.69 16.85 13.16
N LYS A 83 12.55 17.84 13.31
CA LYS A 83 13.46 17.97 14.46
C LYS A 83 12.74 17.93 15.82
N LYS A 84 11.58 18.58 15.92
CA LYS A 84 10.74 18.55 17.13
C LYS A 84 10.25 17.15 17.47
N ASP A 85 9.94 16.34 16.44
CA ASP A 85 9.43 14.98 16.59
C ASP A 85 10.55 14.04 17.06
N VAL A 86 11.80 14.26 16.63
CA VAL A 86 12.96 13.50 17.12
C VAL A 86 13.12 13.67 18.63
N VAL A 87 13.00 14.92 19.14
CA VAL A 87 13.05 15.18 20.58
C VAL A 87 11.90 14.46 21.29
N LYS A 88 10.67 14.55 20.75
CA LYS A 88 9.49 13.85 21.27
C LYS A 88 9.76 12.35 21.36
N TYR A 89 10.19 11.71 20.27
CA TYR A 89 10.38 10.25 20.22
C TYR A 89 11.51 9.76 21.12
N ARG A 90 12.61 10.54 21.26
CA ARG A 90 13.68 10.22 22.19
C ARG A 90 13.30 10.27 23.67
N THR A 91 12.31 11.10 24.01
CA THR A 91 11.87 11.32 25.41
C THR A 91 10.59 10.58 25.76
N SER A 92 9.88 10.05 24.77
CA SER A 92 8.63 9.31 24.98
C SER A 92 8.88 7.98 25.70
N SER A 93 7.96 7.60 26.58
CA SER A 93 7.95 6.25 27.13
C SER A 93 7.52 5.24 26.07
N GLN A 94 7.88 3.96 26.26
CA GLN A 94 7.47 2.90 25.34
C GLN A 94 5.93 2.85 25.17
N ALA A 95 5.18 3.02 26.25
CA ALA A 95 3.71 3.05 26.20
C ALA A 95 3.18 4.17 25.31
N ALA A 96 3.77 5.37 25.38
CA ALA A 96 3.39 6.49 24.53
C ALA A 96 3.77 6.26 23.05
N MET A 97 4.88 5.60 22.78
CA MET A 97 5.24 5.19 21.43
C MET A 97 4.25 4.15 20.89
N ASP A 98 3.86 3.19 21.70
CA ASP A 98 2.96 2.11 21.29
C ASP A 98 1.51 2.57 21.03
N GLU A 99 1.10 3.72 21.56
CA GLU A 99 -0.16 4.35 21.18
C GLU A 99 -0.21 4.79 19.71
N GLU A 100 0.94 5.08 19.10
CA GLU A 100 1.05 5.49 17.69
C GLU A 100 1.19 4.31 16.71
N ARG A 101 1.32 3.06 17.20
CA ARG A 101 1.47 1.89 16.31
C ARG A 101 0.20 1.62 15.51
N ILE A 102 0.36 1.10 14.30
CA ILE A 102 -0.77 0.80 13.39
C ILE A 102 -1.19 -0.67 13.38
N ILE A 103 -0.42 -1.55 14.02
CA ILE A 103 -0.75 -2.96 14.26
C ILE A 103 -0.36 -3.38 15.67
N ASP A 104 -1.14 -4.27 16.27
CA ASP A 104 -0.93 -4.79 17.63
C ASP A 104 -0.39 -6.22 17.65
N ILE A 105 -0.74 -6.99 16.62
CA ILE A 105 -0.39 -8.41 16.52
C ILE A 105 0.72 -8.57 15.49
N CYS A 106 1.79 -9.26 15.87
CA CYS A 106 2.88 -9.54 14.95
C CYS A 106 2.39 -10.41 13.79
N PRO A 107 2.54 -9.95 12.53
CA PRO A 107 2.03 -10.67 11.37
C PRO A 107 2.83 -11.96 11.06
N PHE A 108 4.02 -12.12 11.65
CA PHE A 108 4.86 -13.31 11.45
C PHE A 108 4.58 -14.40 12.48
N CYS A 109 4.50 -14.06 13.77
CA CYS A 109 4.33 -15.06 14.85
C CYS A 109 2.91 -15.07 15.45
N GLY A 110 2.06 -14.10 15.15
CA GLY A 110 0.68 -14.03 15.65
C GLY A 110 0.54 -13.61 17.13
N LYS A 111 1.63 -13.21 17.81
CA LYS A 111 1.63 -12.78 19.20
C LYS A 111 1.41 -11.26 19.33
N GLN A 112 0.86 -10.82 20.47
CA GLN A 112 0.72 -9.39 20.82
C GLN A 112 2.04 -8.84 21.40
N THR A 113 3.07 -8.81 20.57
CA THR A 113 4.45 -8.44 20.94
C THR A 113 4.99 -7.35 20.02
N VAL A 114 4.10 -6.56 19.41
CA VAL A 114 4.50 -5.46 18.54
C VAL A 114 4.67 -4.19 19.32
N HIS A 115 5.80 -3.56 19.14
CA HIS A 115 6.14 -2.26 19.69
C HIS A 115 6.57 -1.30 18.60
N LEU A 116 6.49 0.01 18.86
CA LEU A 116 6.98 1.06 18.00
C LEU A 116 8.22 1.71 18.62
N LYS A 117 9.24 1.97 17.83
CA LYS A 117 10.41 2.77 18.23
C LYS A 117 10.84 3.73 17.16
N PHE A 118 11.50 4.80 17.55
CA PHE A 118 12.25 5.64 16.62
C PHE A 118 13.66 5.08 16.45
N ASP A 119 14.00 4.70 15.22
CA ASP A 119 15.32 4.26 14.85
C ASP A 119 16.12 5.42 14.28
N GLU A 120 17.13 5.87 15.01
CA GLU A 120 17.92 7.05 14.65
C GLU A 120 18.83 6.78 13.44
N ASP A 121 19.33 5.56 13.30
CA ASP A 121 20.25 5.21 12.22
C ASP A 121 19.57 5.23 10.85
N SER A 122 18.37 4.68 10.74
CA SER A 122 17.55 4.73 9.52
C SER A 122 16.63 5.93 9.46
N TYR A 123 16.52 6.70 10.55
CA TYR A 123 15.62 7.85 10.71
C TYR A 123 14.16 7.47 10.41
N ARG A 124 13.63 6.49 11.17
CA ARG A 124 12.31 5.88 10.94
C ARG A 124 11.55 5.60 12.22
N LEU A 125 10.21 5.54 12.10
CA LEU A 125 9.34 4.89 13.08
C LEU A 125 9.21 3.40 12.72
N VAL A 126 9.83 2.55 13.52
CA VAL A 126 9.96 1.12 13.22
C VAL A 126 9.04 0.30 14.12
N HIS A 127 8.13 -0.46 13.50
CA HIS A 127 7.42 -1.54 14.19
C HIS A 127 8.39 -2.72 14.36
N TYR A 128 8.47 -3.28 15.57
CA TYR A 128 9.29 -4.45 15.84
C TYR A 128 8.55 -5.46 16.72
N CYS A 129 8.91 -6.71 16.56
CA CYS A 129 8.42 -7.79 17.41
C CYS A 129 9.45 -8.08 18.51
N GLU A 130 9.01 -8.08 19.77
CA GLU A 130 9.86 -8.36 20.93
C GLU A 130 10.22 -9.85 21.07
N ASP A 131 9.43 -10.74 20.43
CA ASP A 131 9.66 -12.17 20.49
C ASP A 131 10.94 -12.55 19.72
N VAL A 132 11.95 -13.00 20.44
CA VAL A 132 13.28 -13.37 19.90
C VAL A 132 13.24 -14.57 18.95
N GLU A 133 12.20 -15.40 19.05
CA GLU A 133 12.00 -16.56 18.16
C GLU A 133 11.15 -16.21 16.93
N CYS A 134 10.74 -14.93 16.80
CA CYS A 134 9.90 -14.51 15.70
C CYS A 134 10.65 -14.57 14.35
N PRO A 135 10.05 -15.17 13.31
CA PRO A 135 10.66 -15.21 11.96
C PRO A 135 10.88 -13.84 11.31
N SER A 136 10.38 -12.74 11.91
CA SER A 136 10.62 -11.39 11.44
C SER A 136 12.07 -10.92 11.66
N ASN A 137 12.83 -11.57 12.50
CA ASN A 137 14.14 -11.12 12.99
C ASN A 137 14.07 -9.74 13.70
N GLY A 138 12.96 -9.47 14.38
CA GLY A 138 12.68 -8.26 15.14
C GLY A 138 11.97 -7.17 14.36
N VAL A 139 12.54 -6.63 13.29
CA VAL A 139 11.96 -5.52 12.52
C VAL A 139 10.83 -6.01 11.62
N LEU A 140 9.71 -5.29 11.63
CA LEU A 140 8.58 -5.55 10.74
C LEU A 140 8.66 -4.62 9.52
N PRO A 141 8.46 -5.12 8.29
CA PRO A 141 8.57 -4.34 7.06
C PRO A 141 7.31 -3.48 6.83
N ILE A 142 7.05 -2.58 7.78
CA ILE A 142 5.87 -1.70 7.77
C ILE A 142 6.33 -0.24 7.86
N TYR A 143 5.83 0.59 6.97
CA TYR A 143 6.17 2.00 6.83
C TYR A 143 4.91 2.84 7.01
N MET A 144 4.92 3.77 7.97
CA MET A 144 3.75 4.59 8.31
C MET A 144 3.95 6.09 8.07
N VAL A 145 5.17 6.55 7.87
CA VAL A 145 5.49 7.95 7.57
C VAL A 145 5.57 8.14 6.06
N ASP A 146 4.93 9.16 5.49
CA ASP A 146 4.91 9.38 4.04
C ASP A 146 6.33 9.43 3.44
N TYR A 147 7.25 10.15 4.09
CA TYR A 147 8.64 10.25 3.64
C TYR A 147 9.40 8.92 3.72
N GLU A 148 9.03 8.00 4.61
CA GLU A 148 9.56 6.64 4.62
C GLU A 148 9.04 5.86 3.41
N ILE A 149 7.75 5.99 3.08
CA ILE A 149 7.15 5.35 1.91
C ILE A 149 7.87 5.80 0.62
N TYR A 150 8.21 7.08 0.50
CA TYR A 150 8.97 7.58 -0.67
C TYR A 150 10.43 7.11 -0.70
N ARG A 151 11.02 6.78 0.46
CA ARG A 151 12.42 6.34 0.58
C ARG A 151 12.61 4.83 0.48
N TYR A 152 11.62 4.05 0.89
CA TYR A 152 11.71 2.59 0.95
C TYR A 152 10.84 1.88 -0.08
N LEU A 153 9.92 2.59 -0.72
CA LEU A 153 9.07 2.11 -1.83
C LEU A 153 8.42 0.76 -1.52
N PRO A 154 7.62 0.66 -0.44
CA PRO A 154 7.06 -0.61 0.00
C PRO A 154 6.28 -1.30 -1.11
N SER A 155 6.40 -2.62 -1.21
CA SER A 155 5.84 -3.41 -2.31
C SER A 155 4.32 -3.34 -2.40
N ALA A 156 3.62 -3.14 -1.28
CA ALA A 156 2.19 -2.86 -1.24
C ALA A 156 1.91 -1.60 -0.40
N ILE A 157 1.03 -0.74 -0.89
CA ILE A 157 0.63 0.49 -0.18
C ILE A 157 -0.89 0.47 0.03
N ILE A 158 -1.33 0.64 1.29
CA ILE A 158 -2.71 1.01 1.61
C ILE A 158 -2.79 2.54 1.61
N SER A 159 -3.73 3.08 0.86
CA SER A 159 -3.93 4.54 0.73
C SER A 159 -5.40 4.91 0.81
N THR A 160 -5.66 6.19 1.08
CA THR A 160 -6.98 6.79 0.86
C THR A 160 -7.00 7.54 -0.47
N VAL A 161 -8.20 7.73 -1.02
CA VAL A 161 -8.36 8.40 -2.34
C VAL A 161 -7.88 9.85 -2.30
N ASP A 162 -8.10 10.55 -1.17
CA ASP A 162 -7.67 11.93 -0.95
C ASP A 162 -6.15 12.12 -0.97
N LYS A 163 -5.38 11.06 -0.66
CA LYS A 163 -3.90 11.12 -0.78
C LYS A 163 -3.40 11.32 -2.20
N LEU A 164 -4.22 11.08 -3.22
CA LEU A 164 -3.84 11.43 -4.60
C LEU A 164 -3.61 12.94 -4.78
N ALA A 165 -4.28 13.78 -3.98
CA ALA A 165 -4.07 15.23 -4.03
C ALA A 165 -2.64 15.67 -3.66
N ILE A 166 -1.86 14.82 -3.00
CA ILE A 166 -0.47 15.11 -2.64
C ILE A 166 0.45 15.16 -3.88
N LEU A 167 0.05 14.53 -4.99
CA LEU A 167 0.79 14.56 -6.25
C LEU A 167 1.15 15.98 -6.71
N GLY A 168 0.24 16.94 -6.49
CA GLY A 168 0.45 18.33 -6.86
C GLY A 168 1.43 19.09 -5.95
N ASN A 169 1.66 18.58 -4.73
CA ASN A 169 2.36 19.31 -3.67
C ASN A 169 3.68 18.66 -3.24
N ASN A 170 3.89 17.37 -3.51
CA ASN A 170 5.09 16.67 -3.07
C ASN A 170 5.81 15.96 -4.22
N PRO A 171 6.93 16.53 -4.73
CA PRO A 171 7.68 15.92 -5.82
C PRO A 171 8.23 14.52 -5.51
N SER A 172 8.38 14.17 -4.24
CA SER A 172 8.90 12.85 -3.82
C SER A 172 7.95 11.70 -4.16
N PHE A 173 6.65 12.00 -4.35
CA PHE A 173 5.67 11.00 -4.81
C PHE A 173 6.07 10.35 -6.14
N ARG A 174 6.82 11.05 -6.99
CA ARG A 174 7.32 10.50 -8.26
C ARG A 174 8.11 9.20 -8.07
N ASN A 175 8.79 9.02 -6.92
CA ASN A 175 9.56 7.81 -6.65
C ASN A 175 8.67 6.55 -6.69
N ILE A 176 7.40 6.69 -6.28
CA ILE A 176 6.41 5.59 -6.35
C ILE A 176 6.08 5.23 -7.81
N LEU A 177 6.08 6.21 -8.73
CA LEU A 177 5.63 6.03 -10.12
C LEU A 177 6.77 5.81 -11.12
N SER A 178 7.96 6.30 -10.83
CA SER A 178 9.10 6.24 -11.76
C SER A 178 10.36 5.64 -11.14
N GLY A 179 10.28 5.20 -9.87
CA GLY A 179 11.42 4.73 -9.12
C GLY A 179 12.39 5.84 -8.73
N ALA A 180 13.52 5.43 -8.20
CA ALA A 180 14.61 6.27 -7.77
C ALA A 180 15.87 5.92 -8.56
N SER A 181 16.81 6.85 -8.69
CA SER A 181 18.07 6.66 -9.39
C SER A 181 19.26 6.44 -8.47
N HIS A 182 19.09 6.69 -7.17
CA HIS A 182 20.15 6.57 -6.19
C HIS A 182 19.61 5.95 -4.88
N LYS A 183 20.52 5.42 -4.08
CA LYS A 183 20.22 4.89 -2.74
C LYS A 183 21.21 5.48 -1.74
N CYS A 184 20.69 6.14 -0.70
CA CYS A 184 21.50 6.52 0.45
C CYS A 184 21.76 5.25 1.28
N PRO A 185 23.02 4.95 1.69
CA PRO A 185 23.34 3.74 2.44
C PRO A 185 22.55 3.57 3.75
N LYS A 186 22.13 4.67 4.38
CA LYS A 186 21.39 4.65 5.65
C LYS A 186 19.89 4.86 5.48
N HIS A 187 19.47 5.67 4.51
CA HIS A 187 18.14 6.22 4.50
C HIS A 187 17.27 5.82 3.30
N GLY A 188 17.73 4.85 2.49
CA GLY A 188 16.96 4.31 1.37
C GLY A 188 17.02 5.14 0.08
N PHE A 189 16.03 4.97 -0.77
CA PHE A 189 16.01 5.48 -2.13
C PHE A 189 15.82 6.99 -2.24
N THR A 190 16.42 7.58 -3.27
CA THR A 190 16.27 9.00 -3.62
C THR A 190 16.42 9.18 -5.13
N SER A 191 15.91 10.28 -5.68
CA SER A 191 16.02 10.59 -7.11
C SER A 191 17.27 11.42 -7.46
N THR A 192 18.12 11.71 -6.48
CA THR A 192 19.33 12.53 -6.64
C THR A 192 20.39 12.04 -5.67
N THR A 193 21.63 12.54 -5.80
CA THR A 193 22.71 12.33 -4.82
C THR A 193 22.52 13.14 -3.52
N LYS A 194 21.27 13.46 -3.17
CA LYS A 194 20.91 14.14 -1.94
C LYS A 194 19.90 13.32 -1.16
N CYS A 195 20.20 13.05 0.10
CA CYS A 195 19.29 12.33 0.98
C CYS A 195 17.97 13.08 1.17
N MET A 196 16.88 12.34 1.31
CA MET A 196 15.56 12.89 1.66
C MET A 196 15.45 13.24 3.15
N VAL A 197 16.35 12.68 4.00
CA VAL A 197 16.52 13.09 5.40
C VAL A 197 17.38 14.35 5.44
N ASP A 198 17.03 15.26 6.35
CA ASP A 198 17.72 16.55 6.45
C ASP A 198 19.22 16.36 6.76
N ARG A 199 20.07 17.25 6.26
CA ARG A 199 21.55 17.16 6.42
C ARG A 199 22.02 17.12 7.87
N GLU A 200 21.24 17.63 8.80
CA GLU A 200 21.53 17.57 10.24
C GLU A 200 21.54 16.11 10.76
N PHE A 201 20.77 15.22 10.12
CA PHE A 201 20.61 13.82 10.51
C PHE A 201 21.22 12.83 9.50
N CYS A 202 21.65 13.33 8.34
CA CYS A 202 22.34 12.54 7.32
C CYS A 202 23.66 13.17 6.93
N ASN A 203 24.76 12.55 7.33
CA ASN A 203 26.12 12.96 7.03
C ASN A 203 26.76 12.20 5.85
N ILE A 204 25.98 11.51 5.05
CA ILE A 204 26.45 10.77 3.88
C ILE A 204 26.76 11.78 2.75
N GLU A 205 27.97 11.69 2.20
CA GLU A 205 28.41 12.52 1.09
C GLU A 205 27.82 12.04 -0.25
N ALA A 206 27.75 12.94 -1.23
CA ALA A 206 27.15 12.63 -2.53
C ALA A 206 27.87 11.49 -3.28
N SER A 207 29.17 11.33 -3.06
CA SER A 207 29.99 10.26 -3.63
C SER A 207 29.68 8.87 -3.11
N ASP A 208 29.02 8.78 -1.94
CA ASP A 208 28.76 7.52 -1.25
C ASP A 208 27.36 7.00 -1.56
N PHE A 209 26.60 7.70 -2.40
CA PHE A 209 25.30 7.22 -2.86
C PHE A 209 25.49 6.16 -3.95
N GLU A 210 24.80 5.05 -3.78
CA GLU A 210 24.74 3.99 -4.77
C GLU A 210 23.83 4.41 -5.94
N GLU A 211 24.30 4.27 -7.17
CA GLU A 211 23.44 4.39 -8.36
C GLU A 211 22.55 3.14 -8.47
N VAL A 212 21.28 3.34 -8.73
CA VAL A 212 20.28 2.28 -8.82
C VAL A 212 19.52 2.40 -10.14
N GLU A 213 19.49 1.33 -10.91
CA GLU A 213 18.61 1.16 -12.06
C GLU A 213 17.45 0.23 -11.69
N MET A 214 16.22 0.77 -11.64
CA MET A 214 15.04 -0.01 -11.30
C MET A 214 14.35 -0.54 -12.56
N TYR A 215 14.27 -1.85 -12.70
CA TYR A 215 13.44 -2.47 -13.73
C TYR A 215 11.96 -2.27 -13.42
N ASP A 216 11.19 -1.72 -14.37
CA ASP A 216 9.75 -1.47 -14.29
C ASP A 216 9.30 -0.85 -12.95
N PRO A 217 9.78 0.36 -12.59
CA PRO A 217 9.60 0.93 -11.26
C PRO A 217 8.16 1.28 -10.90
N ALA A 218 7.30 1.56 -11.89
CA ALA A 218 5.91 1.94 -11.62
C ALA A 218 5.09 0.78 -11.03
N PRO A 219 4.05 1.07 -10.22
CA PRO A 219 3.11 0.06 -9.76
C PRO A 219 2.48 -0.70 -10.93
N THR A 220 2.27 -2.00 -10.75
CA THR A 220 1.64 -2.87 -11.76
C THR A 220 0.14 -2.98 -11.56
N LEU A 221 -0.32 -2.79 -10.31
CA LEU A 221 -1.71 -3.02 -9.91
C LEU A 221 -2.23 -1.90 -9.01
N PHE A 222 -3.39 -1.36 -9.36
CA PHE A 222 -4.22 -0.55 -8.48
C PHE A 222 -5.49 -1.31 -8.12
N ILE A 223 -5.83 -1.31 -6.84
CA ILE A 223 -7.09 -1.86 -6.33
C ILE A 223 -7.87 -0.72 -5.70
N GLN A 224 -9.08 -0.47 -6.21
CA GLN A 224 -9.99 0.54 -5.68
C GLN A 224 -11.19 -0.12 -5.05
N ASP A 225 -11.29 -0.05 -3.73
CA ASP A 225 -12.48 -0.53 -3.01
C ASP A 225 -13.57 0.55 -2.93
N GLU A 226 -14.82 0.12 -2.76
CA GLU A 226 -16.00 0.99 -2.63
C GLU A 226 -16.08 2.07 -3.72
N LEU A 227 -15.83 1.69 -4.97
CA LEU A 227 -15.79 2.61 -6.12
C LEU A 227 -17.03 3.52 -6.22
N HIS A 228 -18.19 3.04 -5.75
CA HIS A 228 -19.44 3.81 -5.76
C HIS A 228 -19.43 5.07 -4.88
N LEU A 229 -18.48 5.18 -3.95
CA LEU A 229 -18.31 6.36 -3.09
C LEU A 229 -17.49 7.47 -3.76
N ILE A 230 -16.78 7.17 -4.86
CA ILE A 230 -15.99 8.16 -5.60
C ILE A 230 -16.90 8.88 -6.60
N ARG A 231 -17.63 9.90 -6.12
CA ARG A 231 -18.62 10.66 -6.89
C ARG A 231 -18.44 12.15 -6.70
N GLU A 232 -19.17 12.95 -7.49
CA GLU A 232 -19.23 14.41 -7.40
C GLU A 232 -17.84 15.06 -7.42
N SER A 233 -17.57 15.96 -6.47
CA SER A 233 -16.30 16.69 -6.39
C SER A 233 -15.12 15.75 -6.18
N LEU A 234 -15.24 14.73 -5.30
CA LEU A 234 -14.20 13.73 -5.10
C LEU A 234 -13.91 12.96 -6.39
N GLY A 235 -14.94 12.58 -7.14
CA GLY A 235 -14.79 11.89 -8.43
C GLY A 235 -14.08 12.76 -9.47
N THR A 236 -14.41 14.05 -9.53
CA THR A 236 -13.77 15.00 -10.45
C THR A 236 -12.27 15.14 -10.13
N TYR A 237 -11.91 15.37 -8.88
CA TYR A 237 -10.49 15.45 -8.48
C TYR A 237 -9.75 14.13 -8.73
N ALA A 238 -10.34 13.00 -8.35
CA ALA A 238 -9.74 11.69 -8.57
C ALA A 238 -9.46 11.44 -10.06
N SER A 239 -10.40 11.77 -10.96
CA SER A 239 -10.24 11.56 -12.41
C SER A 239 -9.06 12.36 -13.00
N HIS A 240 -8.83 13.58 -12.54
CA HIS A 240 -7.67 14.38 -12.97
C HIS A 240 -6.35 13.72 -12.54
N TYR A 241 -6.24 13.25 -11.29
CA TYR A 241 -5.03 12.57 -10.82
C TYR A 241 -4.83 11.21 -11.49
N GLU A 242 -5.90 10.44 -11.70
CA GLU A 242 -5.82 9.16 -12.42
C GLU A 242 -5.34 9.35 -13.86
N SER A 243 -5.88 10.35 -14.56
CA SER A 243 -5.44 10.69 -15.91
C SER A 243 -3.99 11.13 -15.95
N PHE A 244 -3.55 11.92 -14.95
CA PHE A 244 -2.15 12.32 -14.81
C PHE A 244 -1.24 11.12 -14.55
N ILE A 245 -1.60 10.22 -13.63
CA ILE A 245 -0.83 9.02 -13.31
C ILE A 245 -0.71 8.12 -14.56
N ASP A 246 -1.82 7.88 -15.25
CA ASP A 246 -1.82 7.05 -16.47
C ASP A 246 -0.93 7.65 -17.56
N TYR A 247 -1.05 8.97 -17.81
CA TYR A 247 -0.16 9.67 -18.74
C TYR A 247 1.31 9.60 -18.31
N PHE A 248 1.60 9.88 -17.03
CA PHE A 248 2.96 9.88 -16.51
C PHE A 248 3.62 8.50 -16.65
N VAL A 249 2.92 7.45 -16.26
CA VAL A 249 3.47 6.08 -16.29
C VAL A 249 3.68 5.60 -17.73
N LYS A 250 2.78 5.95 -18.65
CA LYS A 250 2.91 5.57 -20.06
C LYS A 250 3.98 6.35 -20.82
N ASN A 251 4.20 7.62 -20.50
CA ASN A 251 5.00 8.51 -21.33
C ASN A 251 6.30 8.99 -20.66
N VAL A 252 6.35 9.07 -19.33
CA VAL A 252 7.47 9.62 -18.57
C VAL A 252 8.22 8.55 -17.79
N SER A 253 7.51 7.69 -17.05
CA SER A 253 8.13 6.62 -16.28
C SER A 253 8.90 5.63 -17.20
N PRO A 254 10.03 5.08 -16.75
CA PRO A 254 10.74 4.01 -17.47
C PRO A 254 9.86 2.79 -17.79
N SER A 255 8.84 2.52 -16.98
CA SER A 255 7.92 1.38 -17.15
C SER A 255 7.16 1.37 -18.48
N ARG A 256 6.77 2.56 -19.00
CA ARG A 256 6.13 2.72 -20.32
C ARG A 256 4.91 1.83 -20.56
N ARG A 257 4.14 1.48 -19.53
CA ARG A 257 2.98 0.59 -19.62
C ARG A 257 1.79 1.09 -18.79
N PRO A 258 0.55 0.69 -19.12
CA PRO A 258 -0.61 1.01 -18.29
C PRO A 258 -0.59 0.24 -16.97
N ILE A 259 -1.08 0.86 -15.90
CA ILE A 259 -1.34 0.19 -14.62
C ILE A 259 -2.65 -0.58 -14.72
N LYS A 260 -2.66 -1.87 -14.30
CA LYS A 260 -3.89 -2.64 -14.15
C LYS A 260 -4.72 -2.07 -13.01
N THR A 261 -5.98 -1.74 -13.26
CA THR A 261 -6.90 -1.25 -12.23
C THR A 261 -8.02 -2.26 -12.00
N ILE A 262 -8.25 -2.61 -10.74
CA ILE A 262 -9.36 -3.46 -10.30
C ILE A 262 -10.22 -2.64 -9.35
N GLY A 263 -11.52 -2.48 -9.67
CA GLY A 263 -12.49 -1.81 -8.82
C GLY A 263 -13.47 -2.80 -8.21
N ALA A 264 -13.77 -2.64 -6.91
CA ALA A 264 -14.91 -3.28 -6.27
C ALA A 264 -15.97 -2.26 -5.90
N THR A 265 -17.21 -2.65 -6.00
CA THR A 265 -18.33 -1.76 -5.72
C THR A 265 -19.59 -2.55 -5.40
N ALA A 266 -20.47 -1.95 -4.61
CA ALA A 266 -21.87 -2.35 -4.57
C ALA A 266 -22.52 -2.17 -5.95
N THR A 267 -23.78 -2.58 -6.10
CA THR A 267 -24.49 -2.48 -7.36
C THR A 267 -24.58 -1.03 -7.87
N ILE A 268 -24.01 -0.76 -9.02
CA ILE A 268 -24.09 0.53 -9.72
C ILE A 268 -24.67 0.28 -11.11
N SER A 269 -25.78 0.95 -11.45
CA SER A 269 -26.41 0.85 -12.76
C SER A 269 -25.56 1.46 -13.89
N SER A 270 -24.73 2.48 -13.58
CA SER A 270 -23.93 3.25 -14.55
C SER A 270 -22.42 3.04 -14.38
N TYR A 271 -21.98 1.85 -13.95
CA TYR A 271 -20.55 1.58 -13.64
C TYR A 271 -19.64 1.86 -14.85
N ALA A 272 -20.07 1.54 -16.06
CA ALA A 272 -19.26 1.73 -17.26
C ALA A 272 -18.95 3.22 -17.50
N THR A 273 -19.97 4.08 -17.39
CA THR A 273 -19.81 5.53 -17.51
C THR A 273 -18.90 6.08 -16.40
N GLN A 274 -19.09 5.63 -15.15
CA GLN A 274 -18.27 6.07 -14.03
C GLN A 274 -16.79 5.68 -14.23
N ILE A 275 -16.52 4.45 -14.67
CA ILE A 275 -15.15 3.98 -14.90
C ILE A 275 -14.51 4.73 -16.07
N ALA A 276 -15.25 4.94 -17.18
CA ALA A 276 -14.76 5.72 -18.31
C ALA A 276 -14.39 7.16 -17.89
N GLN A 277 -15.20 7.78 -17.04
CA GLN A 277 -14.93 9.13 -16.52
C GLN A 277 -13.77 9.18 -15.53
N LEU A 278 -13.65 8.19 -14.63
CA LEU A 278 -12.59 8.17 -13.62
C LEU A 278 -11.23 7.77 -14.19
N TYR A 279 -11.18 6.75 -15.04
CA TYR A 279 -9.94 6.11 -15.45
C TYR A 279 -9.63 6.21 -16.94
N SER A 280 -10.55 6.78 -17.74
CA SER A 280 -10.44 6.79 -19.21
C SER A 280 -10.19 5.40 -19.80
N LYS A 281 -10.87 4.38 -19.23
CA LYS A 281 -10.72 2.95 -19.59
C LYS A 281 -12.09 2.31 -19.76
N ASP A 282 -12.16 1.31 -20.65
CA ASP A 282 -13.33 0.46 -20.78
C ASP A 282 -13.30 -0.66 -19.72
N PRO A 283 -14.38 -0.83 -18.94
CA PRO A 283 -14.42 -1.85 -17.90
C PRO A 283 -14.79 -3.23 -18.44
N ILE A 284 -14.21 -4.25 -17.83
CA ILE A 284 -14.69 -5.62 -17.90
C ILE A 284 -15.35 -5.95 -16.57
N ARG A 285 -16.65 -6.26 -16.60
CA ARG A 285 -17.39 -6.65 -15.39
C ARG A 285 -17.09 -8.07 -14.99
N PHE A 286 -16.82 -8.27 -13.70
CA PHE A 286 -16.72 -9.59 -13.10
C PHE A 286 -17.68 -9.70 -11.88
N PRO A 287 -18.44 -10.80 -11.70
CA PRO A 287 -18.58 -11.91 -12.65
C PRO A 287 -19.30 -11.49 -13.93
N CYS A 288 -19.02 -12.21 -15.02
CA CYS A 288 -19.75 -12.03 -16.27
C CYS A 288 -21.25 -12.34 -16.08
N ALA A 289 -22.10 -11.68 -16.85
CA ALA A 289 -23.53 -11.99 -16.84
C ALA A 289 -23.78 -13.46 -17.21
N SER A 290 -24.68 -14.11 -16.48
CA SER A 290 -25.14 -15.46 -16.78
C SER A 290 -26.58 -15.42 -17.30
N PRO A 291 -26.97 -16.30 -18.23
CA PRO A 291 -28.37 -16.49 -18.62
C PRO A 291 -29.25 -16.97 -17.45
N ASP A 292 -28.65 -17.68 -16.50
CA ASP A 292 -29.30 -18.15 -15.28
C ASP A 292 -29.01 -17.22 -14.12
N LEU A 293 -30.05 -16.66 -13.50
CA LEU A 293 -29.91 -15.76 -12.34
C LEU A 293 -29.44 -16.46 -11.08
N LYS A 294 -29.67 -17.78 -10.97
CA LYS A 294 -29.35 -18.61 -9.80
C LYS A 294 -27.97 -19.27 -9.93
N ARG A 295 -27.39 -19.31 -11.13
CA ARG A 295 -26.14 -20.03 -11.39
C ARG A 295 -25.26 -19.25 -12.38
N ASN A 296 -24.01 -19.06 -12.02
CA ASN A 296 -22.98 -18.61 -12.95
C ASN A 296 -21.75 -19.52 -12.83
N PHE A 297 -20.68 -19.21 -13.56
CA PHE A 297 -19.45 -20.02 -13.53
C PHE A 297 -18.81 -20.09 -12.13
N TYR A 298 -19.03 -19.07 -11.29
CA TYR A 298 -18.32 -18.91 -10.01
C TYR A 298 -19.19 -19.21 -8.80
N SER A 299 -20.52 -19.18 -8.93
CA SER A 299 -21.44 -19.31 -7.82
C SER A 299 -22.80 -19.88 -8.25
N TYR A 300 -23.48 -20.51 -7.33
CA TYR A 300 -24.87 -20.95 -7.48
C TYR A 300 -25.62 -20.69 -6.17
N ILE A 301 -26.95 -20.59 -6.28
CA ILE A 301 -27.83 -20.47 -5.12
C ILE A 301 -28.30 -21.89 -4.77
N GLU A 302 -28.00 -22.31 -3.55
CA GLU A 302 -28.50 -23.56 -2.98
C GLU A 302 -29.86 -23.28 -2.35
N GLU A 303 -30.93 -23.86 -2.91
CA GLU A 303 -32.32 -23.47 -2.56
C GLU A 303 -32.79 -24.08 -1.23
N ASP A 304 -32.21 -25.19 -0.80
CA ASP A 304 -32.65 -25.94 0.37
C ASP A 304 -31.92 -25.57 1.68
N ASP A 305 -30.97 -24.66 1.66
CA ASP A 305 -30.21 -24.29 2.84
C ASP A 305 -30.46 -22.81 3.23
N THR A 306 -31.28 -22.61 4.26
CA THR A 306 -31.55 -21.29 4.84
C THR A 306 -30.43 -20.92 5.82
N GLN A 307 -29.40 -20.25 5.36
CA GLN A 307 -28.26 -19.86 6.18
C GLN A 307 -28.51 -18.60 7.03
N ARG A 308 -29.52 -17.79 6.69
CA ARG A 308 -29.86 -16.57 7.42
C ARG A 308 -31.33 -16.22 7.34
N LEU A 309 -31.99 -16.09 8.50
CA LEU A 309 -33.30 -15.52 8.63
C LEU A 309 -33.19 -14.04 9.10
N ILE A 310 -33.72 -13.12 8.30
CA ILE A 310 -33.79 -11.68 8.67
C ILE A 310 -35.23 -11.38 9.07
N MET A 311 -35.44 -11.03 10.35
CA MET A 311 -36.73 -10.60 10.86
C MET A 311 -36.74 -9.08 11.05
N GLY A 312 -37.66 -8.39 10.37
CA GLY A 312 -37.96 -6.99 10.62
C GLY A 312 -38.92 -6.85 11.79
N TYR A 313 -38.58 -6.04 12.78
CA TYR A 313 -39.45 -5.68 13.90
C TYR A 313 -39.81 -4.19 13.81
N ALA A 314 -41.08 -3.89 13.63
CA ALA A 314 -41.60 -2.54 13.71
C ALA A 314 -42.23 -2.32 15.11
N PRO A 315 -41.63 -1.52 16.00
CA PRO A 315 -42.27 -1.21 17.26
C PRO A 315 -43.55 -0.40 17.02
N TYR A 316 -44.63 -0.80 17.64
CA TYR A 316 -45.84 0.04 17.73
C TYR A 316 -45.51 1.25 18.61
N GLY A 317 -45.62 2.48 18.03
CA GLY A 317 -45.57 3.73 18.75
C GLY A 317 -46.89 4.04 19.45
#